data_fcf3410ba669d0fcb36bdcad4efd15f0
#
_entry.id   fcf3410ba669d0fcb36bdcad4efd15f0
#
_cell.length_a   1.000
_cell.length_b   1.000
_cell.length_c   1.000
_cell.angle_alpha   90.00
_cell.angle_beta   90.00
_cell.angle_gamma   90.00
#
_symmetry.space_group_name_H-M   'P 1'
#
loop_
_entity.id
_entity.type
_entity.pdbx_description
1 polymer ?
#
loop_
_entity_poly.entity_id
_entity_poly.type
_entity_poly.pdbx_seq_one_letter_code
_entity_poly.pdbx_strand_id
1 'polypeptide(L)'
;GGREGLWGQVGQLEQPQADALVAAALDAGINFFDTANVYAEGRSEIMLGQALRNLDVARDAVVIATKVASPVGEGPNLRGASRAHVLSQCRRSLARLGLDHLDLYQIHAFDPATPIEETLEALDTLVRAGDVRYIGLSNWAAWQIMKAIGITRARALAPVTSLQAYYTLVGRDLEREIGPLLSSERVGLMVWSPLAGGYLTGKYSAGGNAVGGRQTE
;
A
#
# COMPACT_ATOMS: atom_id res chain seq x y z
N GLY A 1 13.12 -11.33 -0.52
CA GLY A 1 13.81 -10.09 -0.33
C GLY A 1 14.34 -9.51 -1.64
N GLY A 2 14.51 -8.19 -1.69
CA GLY A 2 15.17 -7.49 -2.78
C GLY A 2 16.66 -7.81 -2.82
N ARG A 3 17.29 -7.64 -3.98
CA ARG A 3 18.71 -7.98 -4.16
C ARG A 3 19.63 -6.77 -3.99
N GLU A 4 19.14 -5.53 -4.16
CA GLU A 4 19.93 -4.30 -4.16
C GLU A 4 19.22 -3.16 -3.42
N GLY A 5 20.00 -2.14 -2.97
CA GLY A 5 19.52 -0.93 -2.32
C GLY A 5 18.73 -1.20 -1.04
N LEU A 6 17.71 -0.36 -0.79
CA LEU A 6 16.83 -0.47 0.39
C LEU A 6 16.20 -1.86 0.53
N TRP A 7 15.80 -2.48 -0.58
CA TRP A 7 15.17 -3.81 -0.58
C TRP A 7 16.16 -4.95 -0.29
N GLY A 8 17.47 -4.74 -0.48
CA GLY A 8 18.52 -5.66 -0.06
C GLY A 8 18.73 -5.66 1.45
N GLN A 9 18.45 -4.54 2.11
CA GLN A 9 18.57 -4.39 3.58
C GLN A 9 17.28 -4.78 4.30
N VAL A 10 16.12 -4.57 3.66
CA VAL A 10 14.79 -4.80 4.23
C VAL A 10 14.12 -5.97 3.51
N GLY A 11 13.59 -6.91 4.25
CA GLY A 11 12.79 -7.99 3.67
C GLY A 11 13.63 -9.09 3.01
N GLN A 12 14.63 -9.60 3.70
CA GLN A 12 15.45 -10.74 3.27
C GLN A 12 14.79 -12.10 3.54
N LEU A 13 13.49 -12.11 3.85
CA LEU A 13 12.78 -13.35 4.15
C LEU A 13 12.71 -14.25 2.92
N GLU A 14 12.87 -15.55 3.16
CA GLU A 14 12.54 -16.60 2.21
C GLU A 14 11.13 -17.14 2.47
N GLN A 15 10.58 -17.91 1.53
CA GLN A 15 9.18 -18.33 1.57
C GLN A 15 8.75 -19.00 2.90
N PRO A 16 9.50 -19.93 3.49
CA PRO A 16 9.09 -20.55 4.76
C PRO A 16 8.93 -19.54 5.92
N GLN A 17 9.76 -18.50 5.93
CA GLN A 17 9.66 -17.44 6.92
C GLN A 17 8.46 -16.53 6.67
N ALA A 18 8.13 -16.25 5.39
CA ALA A 18 6.93 -15.51 5.03
C ALA A 18 5.66 -16.29 5.42
N ASP A 19 5.64 -17.59 5.18
CA ASP A 19 4.54 -18.47 5.57
C ASP A 19 4.33 -18.44 7.10
N ALA A 20 5.42 -18.55 7.86
CA ALA A 20 5.37 -18.47 9.32
C ALA A 20 4.85 -17.12 9.84
N LEU A 21 5.23 -16.00 9.18
CA LEU A 21 4.72 -14.68 9.55
C LEU A 21 3.24 -14.51 9.23
N VAL A 22 2.78 -14.98 8.07
CA VAL A 22 1.36 -14.94 7.70
C VAL A 22 0.56 -15.82 8.66
N ALA A 23 1.02 -17.03 8.99
CA ALA A 23 0.38 -17.89 9.96
C ALA A 23 0.26 -17.21 11.34
N ALA A 24 1.36 -16.65 11.86
CA ALA A 24 1.36 -15.95 13.14
C ALA A 24 0.42 -14.73 13.16
N ALA A 25 0.30 -14.02 12.04
CA ALA A 25 -0.65 -12.91 11.92
C ALA A 25 -2.10 -13.41 11.99
N LEU A 26 -2.43 -14.45 11.26
CA LEU A 26 -3.77 -15.08 11.26
C LEU A 26 -4.13 -15.63 12.63
N ASP A 27 -3.20 -16.33 13.30
CA ASP A 27 -3.38 -16.86 14.66
C ASP A 27 -3.65 -15.74 15.68
N ALA A 28 -3.07 -14.55 15.45
CA ALA A 28 -3.31 -13.36 16.27
C ALA A 28 -4.59 -12.60 15.88
N GLY A 29 -5.39 -13.10 14.94
CA GLY A 29 -6.61 -12.46 14.44
C GLY A 29 -6.38 -11.32 13.45
N ILE A 30 -5.15 -11.16 12.91
CA ILE A 30 -4.84 -10.16 11.89
C ILE A 30 -5.13 -10.77 10.52
N ASN A 31 -6.09 -10.21 9.81
CA ASN A 31 -6.51 -10.68 8.49
C ASN A 31 -6.36 -9.66 7.36
N PHE A 32 -5.82 -8.48 7.63
CA PHE A 32 -5.55 -7.44 6.64
C PHE A 32 -4.06 -7.43 6.26
N PHE A 33 -3.74 -7.76 5.01
CA PHE A 33 -2.38 -7.81 4.49
C PHE A 33 -2.17 -6.74 3.43
N ASP A 34 -1.22 -5.84 3.69
CA ASP A 34 -0.87 -4.73 2.80
C ASP A 34 0.50 -4.93 2.16
N THR A 35 0.55 -4.83 0.83
CA THR A 35 1.78 -4.93 0.04
C THR A 35 1.82 -3.82 -1.01
N ALA A 36 2.72 -3.89 -1.99
CA ALA A 36 2.77 -3.02 -3.16
C ALA A 36 3.51 -3.70 -4.33
N ASN A 37 3.16 -3.30 -5.55
CA ASN A 37 3.78 -3.82 -6.78
C ASN A 37 5.30 -3.58 -6.84
N VAL A 38 5.80 -2.55 -6.15
CA VAL A 38 7.21 -2.15 -6.12
C VAL A 38 8.00 -2.84 -5.00
N TYR A 39 7.35 -3.41 -3.98
CA TYR A 39 8.06 -3.99 -2.84
C TYR A 39 8.87 -5.21 -3.27
N ALA A 40 10.20 -5.09 -3.10
CA ALA A 40 11.15 -6.10 -3.56
C ALA A 40 10.89 -6.52 -5.01
N GLU A 41 10.62 -5.55 -5.91
CA GLU A 41 10.38 -5.79 -7.35
C GLU A 41 9.20 -6.74 -7.64
N GLY A 42 8.16 -6.67 -6.82
CA GLY A 42 6.97 -7.53 -6.91
C GLY A 42 7.09 -8.85 -6.15
N ARG A 43 8.25 -9.19 -5.58
CA ARG A 43 8.42 -10.43 -4.80
C ARG A 43 7.56 -10.46 -3.54
N SER A 44 7.26 -9.30 -2.94
CA SER A 44 6.36 -9.22 -1.78
C SER A 44 4.97 -9.77 -2.12
N GLU A 45 4.41 -9.40 -3.26
CA GLU A 45 3.12 -9.92 -3.73
C GLU A 45 3.18 -11.42 -4.04
N ILE A 46 4.24 -11.89 -4.70
CA ILE A 46 4.44 -13.32 -5.02
C ILE A 46 4.51 -14.13 -3.73
N MET A 47 5.29 -13.69 -2.74
CA MET A 47 5.49 -14.40 -1.49
C MET A 47 4.22 -14.41 -0.63
N LEU A 48 3.47 -13.30 -0.58
CA LEU A 48 2.20 -13.24 0.12
C LEU A 48 1.18 -14.20 -0.52
N GLY A 49 1.02 -14.16 -1.84
CA GLY A 49 0.12 -15.06 -2.55
C GLY A 49 0.50 -16.53 -2.37
N GLN A 50 1.81 -16.84 -2.35
CA GLN A 50 2.28 -18.19 -2.10
C GLN A 50 2.04 -18.63 -0.64
N ALA A 51 2.24 -17.74 0.34
CA ALA A 51 1.98 -18.04 1.74
C ALA A 51 0.50 -18.36 1.99
N LEU A 52 -0.42 -17.57 1.41
CA LEU A 52 -1.85 -17.84 1.52
C LEU A 52 -2.22 -19.22 0.97
N ARG A 53 -1.63 -19.62 -0.17
CA ARG A 53 -1.84 -20.98 -0.74
C ARG A 53 -1.22 -22.09 0.12
N ASN A 54 0.01 -21.90 0.58
CA ASN A 54 0.71 -22.91 1.42
C ASN A 54 -0.03 -23.17 2.73
N LEU A 55 -0.73 -22.15 3.26
CA LEU A 55 -1.49 -22.23 4.50
C LEU A 55 -2.98 -22.58 4.27
N ASP A 56 -3.37 -22.84 3.03
CA ASP A 56 -4.77 -23.13 2.63
C ASP A 56 -5.78 -22.09 3.17
N VAL A 57 -5.40 -20.81 3.08
CA VAL A 57 -6.21 -19.71 3.61
C VAL A 57 -7.39 -19.44 2.67
N ALA A 58 -8.62 -19.53 3.20
CA ALA A 58 -9.81 -19.19 2.44
C ALA A 58 -9.77 -17.72 1.99
N ARG A 59 -10.13 -17.45 0.72
CA ARG A 59 -10.02 -16.11 0.13
C ARG A 59 -10.84 -15.05 0.88
N ASP A 60 -11.98 -15.42 1.38
CA ASP A 60 -12.92 -14.58 2.13
C ASP A 60 -12.52 -14.37 3.60
N ALA A 61 -11.54 -15.10 4.10
CA ALA A 61 -10.99 -14.91 5.44
C ALA A 61 -10.02 -13.73 5.55
N VAL A 62 -9.53 -13.20 4.41
CA VAL A 62 -8.49 -12.17 4.38
C VAL A 62 -8.82 -10.98 3.49
N VAL A 63 -8.30 -9.83 3.87
CA VAL A 63 -8.35 -8.58 3.10
C VAL A 63 -6.96 -8.32 2.52
N ILE A 64 -6.85 -8.30 1.20
CA ILE A 64 -5.57 -8.12 0.50
C ILE A 64 -5.53 -6.76 -0.17
N ALA A 65 -4.59 -5.95 0.29
CA ALA A 65 -4.33 -4.62 -0.24
C ALA A 65 -2.99 -4.58 -1.00
N THR A 66 -2.96 -3.90 -2.14
CA THR A 66 -1.71 -3.57 -2.83
C THR A 66 -1.75 -2.16 -3.42
N LYS A 67 -0.62 -1.71 -3.99
CA LYS A 67 -0.43 -0.32 -4.41
C LYS A 67 0.22 -0.22 -5.79
N VAL A 68 -0.02 0.93 -6.45
CA VAL A 68 0.53 1.31 -7.75
C VAL A 68 0.98 2.76 -7.73
N ALA A 69 1.67 3.21 -8.72
CA ALA A 69 2.20 4.52 -9.07
C ALA A 69 3.72 4.65 -8.90
N SER A 70 4.32 3.94 -7.95
CA SER A 70 5.79 3.92 -7.84
C SER A 70 6.43 3.31 -9.10
N PRO A 71 7.64 3.75 -9.48
CA PRO A 71 8.36 3.18 -10.62
C PRO A 71 8.62 1.68 -10.44
N VAL A 72 8.31 0.89 -11.46
CA VAL A 72 8.53 -0.58 -11.50
C VAL A 72 9.54 -0.97 -12.59
N GLY A 73 10.25 -0.01 -13.13
CA GLY A 73 11.26 -0.17 -14.16
C GLY A 73 11.64 1.16 -14.79
N GLU A 74 12.55 1.12 -15.76
CA GLU A 74 12.95 2.28 -16.55
C GLU A 74 11.94 2.57 -17.66
N GLY A 75 11.67 3.84 -17.89
CA GLY A 75 10.77 4.30 -18.94
C GLY A 75 9.50 4.98 -18.45
N PRO A 76 8.91 5.83 -19.33
CA PRO A 76 7.83 6.74 -18.93
C PRO A 76 6.53 6.01 -18.58
N ASN A 77 6.26 4.85 -19.19
CA ASN A 77 5.03 4.09 -18.98
C ASN A 77 5.09 3.10 -17.79
N LEU A 78 6.23 3.06 -17.06
CA LEU A 78 6.44 2.14 -15.95
C LEU A 78 6.36 2.85 -14.58
N ARG A 79 5.69 3.99 -14.54
CA ARG A 79 5.48 4.81 -13.32
C ARG A 79 4.21 5.64 -13.43
N GLY A 80 3.83 6.26 -12.29
CA GLY A 80 2.74 7.23 -12.21
C GLY A 80 1.37 6.60 -12.12
N ALA A 81 0.35 7.46 -12.18
CA ALA A 81 -1.03 7.08 -11.95
C ALA A 81 -1.90 7.16 -13.22
N SER A 82 -1.26 7.14 -14.41
CA SER A 82 -1.98 7.13 -15.68
C SER A 82 -2.88 5.91 -15.81
N ARG A 83 -3.97 6.05 -16.54
CA ARG A 83 -4.91 4.96 -16.81
C ARG A 83 -4.21 3.68 -17.30
N ALA A 84 -3.30 3.81 -18.25
CA ALA A 84 -2.60 2.66 -18.81
C ALA A 84 -1.78 1.94 -17.75
N HIS A 85 -1.04 2.67 -16.90
CA HIS A 85 -0.20 2.09 -15.86
C HIS A 85 -1.04 1.46 -14.76
N VAL A 86 -2.07 2.14 -14.25
CA VAL A 86 -2.98 1.65 -13.21
C VAL A 86 -3.62 0.32 -13.63
N LEU A 87 -4.22 0.26 -14.83
CA LEU A 87 -4.88 -0.95 -15.31
C LEU A 87 -3.89 -2.11 -15.54
N SER A 88 -2.73 -1.82 -16.16
CA SER A 88 -1.75 -2.86 -16.44
C SER A 88 -1.11 -3.42 -15.16
N GLN A 89 -0.83 -2.58 -14.18
CA GLN A 89 -0.24 -3.01 -12.91
C GLN A 89 -1.22 -3.77 -12.03
N CYS A 90 -2.51 -3.43 -12.05
CA CYS A 90 -3.52 -4.22 -11.36
C CYS A 90 -3.53 -5.68 -11.82
N ARG A 91 -3.57 -5.91 -13.14
CA ARG A 91 -3.50 -7.27 -13.72
C ARG A 91 -2.23 -8.01 -13.33
N ARG A 92 -1.08 -7.32 -13.33
CA ARG A 92 0.20 -7.91 -12.91
C ARG A 92 0.21 -8.23 -11.41
N SER A 93 -0.36 -7.39 -10.56
CA SER A 93 -0.48 -7.63 -9.12
C SER A 93 -1.38 -8.84 -8.85
N LEU A 94 -2.54 -8.94 -9.50
CA LEU A 94 -3.42 -10.11 -9.43
C LEU A 94 -2.68 -11.39 -9.82
N ALA A 95 -1.93 -11.36 -10.92
CA ALA A 95 -1.14 -12.51 -11.38
C ALA A 95 -0.04 -12.91 -10.38
N ARG A 96 0.68 -11.93 -9.77
CA ARG A 96 1.71 -12.21 -8.77
C ARG A 96 1.13 -12.77 -7.47
N LEU A 97 0.02 -12.23 -7.02
CA LEU A 97 -0.69 -12.71 -5.84
C LEU A 97 -1.40 -14.06 -6.08
N GLY A 98 -1.73 -14.37 -7.34
CA GLY A 98 -2.53 -15.55 -7.69
C GLY A 98 -3.99 -15.40 -7.25
N LEU A 99 -4.55 -14.20 -7.37
CA LEU A 99 -5.90 -13.84 -6.95
C LEU A 99 -6.73 -13.38 -8.16
N ASP A 100 -8.04 -13.51 -8.05
CA ASP A 100 -9.03 -13.04 -9.02
C ASP A 100 -9.47 -11.60 -8.77
N HIS A 101 -9.34 -11.11 -7.53
CA HIS A 101 -9.62 -9.72 -7.17
C HIS A 101 -8.74 -9.23 -6.00
N LEU A 102 -8.56 -7.90 -5.93
CA LEU A 102 -7.99 -7.19 -4.80
C LEU A 102 -9.12 -6.63 -3.93
N ASP A 103 -8.97 -6.69 -2.61
CA ASP A 103 -9.92 -6.03 -1.72
C ASP A 103 -9.70 -4.52 -1.71
N LEU A 104 -8.45 -4.07 -1.68
CA LEU A 104 -8.10 -2.67 -1.71
C LEU A 104 -6.94 -2.41 -2.69
N TYR A 105 -7.15 -1.46 -3.62
CA TYR A 105 -6.11 -1.01 -4.53
C TYR A 105 -5.82 0.47 -4.32
N GLN A 106 -4.55 0.80 -4.04
CA GLN A 106 -4.16 2.13 -3.58
C GLN A 106 -3.23 2.82 -4.57
N ILE A 107 -3.42 4.13 -4.75
CA ILE A 107 -2.41 4.97 -5.38
C ILE A 107 -1.34 5.29 -4.33
N HIS A 108 -0.12 4.76 -4.52
CA HIS A 108 0.97 4.75 -3.54
C HIS A 108 1.49 6.15 -3.18
N ALA A 109 1.44 7.06 -4.16
CA ALA A 109 1.77 8.47 -3.98
C ALA A 109 1.02 9.31 -5.01
N PHE A 110 0.82 10.59 -4.73
CA PHE A 110 0.25 11.54 -5.69
C PHE A 110 1.15 11.68 -6.93
N ASP A 111 0.55 11.58 -8.11
CA ASP A 111 1.24 11.80 -9.38
C ASP A 111 0.83 13.17 -9.96
N PRO A 112 1.71 14.18 -9.93
CA PRO A 112 1.39 15.50 -10.45
C PRO A 112 1.33 15.55 -11.99
N ALA A 113 1.83 14.52 -12.68
CA ALA A 113 1.84 14.46 -14.14
C ALA A 113 0.54 13.91 -14.72
N THR A 114 -0.29 13.26 -13.90
CA THR A 114 -1.57 12.68 -14.33
C THR A 114 -2.75 13.44 -13.71
N PRO A 115 -3.74 13.87 -14.48
CA PRO A 115 -4.97 14.43 -13.94
C PRO A 115 -5.63 13.47 -12.95
N ILE A 116 -6.07 13.98 -11.79
CA ILE A 116 -6.73 13.15 -10.76
C ILE A 116 -7.93 12.42 -11.33
N GLU A 117 -8.66 13.07 -12.21
CA GLU A 117 -9.84 12.56 -12.91
C GLU A 117 -9.52 11.27 -13.68
N GLU A 118 -8.42 11.24 -14.43
CA GLU A 118 -7.98 10.06 -15.20
C GLU A 118 -7.64 8.88 -14.28
N THR A 119 -6.93 9.17 -13.18
CA THR A 119 -6.58 8.16 -12.18
C THR A 119 -7.83 7.55 -11.54
N LEU A 120 -8.79 8.38 -11.13
CA LEU A 120 -10.03 7.92 -10.50
C LEU A 120 -10.93 7.14 -11.47
N GLU A 121 -11.02 7.54 -12.72
CA GLU A 121 -11.75 6.80 -13.75
C GLU A 121 -11.09 5.45 -14.09
N ALA A 122 -9.76 5.37 -14.01
CA ALA A 122 -9.04 4.11 -14.15
C ALA A 122 -9.36 3.15 -13.00
N LEU A 123 -9.35 3.65 -11.76
CA LEU A 123 -9.71 2.87 -10.57
C LEU A 123 -11.18 2.42 -10.61
N ASP A 124 -12.12 3.31 -10.99
CA ASP A 124 -13.54 2.96 -11.16
C ASP A 124 -13.74 1.87 -12.21
N THR A 125 -12.97 1.89 -13.29
CA THR A 125 -12.99 0.84 -14.31
C THR A 125 -12.68 -0.54 -13.71
N LEU A 126 -11.67 -0.61 -12.84
CA LEU A 126 -11.28 -1.86 -12.15
C LEU A 126 -12.35 -2.32 -11.14
N VAL A 127 -12.97 -1.37 -10.44
CA VAL A 127 -14.07 -1.69 -9.52
C VAL A 127 -15.28 -2.24 -10.28
N ARG A 128 -15.68 -1.60 -11.37
CA ARG A 128 -16.79 -2.06 -12.22
C ARG A 128 -16.52 -3.40 -12.90
N ALA A 129 -15.26 -3.69 -13.22
CA ALA A 129 -14.83 -4.98 -13.76
C ALA A 129 -14.83 -6.09 -12.69
N GLY A 130 -14.84 -5.74 -11.41
CA GLY A 130 -14.76 -6.70 -10.31
C GLY A 130 -13.31 -7.09 -9.93
N ASP A 131 -12.30 -6.53 -10.60
CA ASP A 131 -10.89 -6.78 -10.31
C ASP A 131 -10.47 -6.18 -8.95
N VAL A 132 -11.19 -5.13 -8.49
CA VAL A 132 -10.93 -4.40 -7.25
C VAL A 132 -12.24 -4.17 -6.50
N ARG A 133 -12.25 -4.36 -5.17
CA ARG A 133 -13.44 -4.09 -4.33
C ARG A 133 -13.50 -2.63 -3.89
N TYR A 134 -12.39 -2.11 -3.35
CA TYR A 134 -12.30 -0.76 -2.79
C TYR A 134 -11.05 -0.05 -3.29
N ILE A 135 -11.12 1.28 -3.36
CA ILE A 135 -9.98 2.12 -3.76
C ILE A 135 -9.50 2.96 -2.59
N GLY A 136 -8.18 3.18 -2.54
CA GLY A 136 -7.52 3.99 -1.52
C GLY A 136 -6.44 4.89 -2.10
N LEU A 137 -6.01 5.83 -1.28
CA LEU A 137 -4.92 6.75 -1.57
C LEU A 137 -3.80 6.57 -0.54
N SER A 138 -2.57 6.94 -0.88
CA SER A 138 -1.45 6.94 0.05
C SER A 138 -0.57 8.15 -0.19
N ASN A 139 -0.16 8.82 0.91
CA ASN A 139 0.74 9.99 0.87
C ASN A 139 0.19 11.18 0.05
N TRP A 140 -1.10 11.43 0.14
CA TRP A 140 -1.76 12.58 -0.48
C TRP A 140 -1.98 13.70 0.53
N ALA A 141 -1.89 14.96 0.09
CA ALA A 141 -2.22 16.12 0.88
C ALA A 141 -3.75 16.26 1.06
N ALA A 142 -4.20 16.94 2.11
CA ALA A 142 -5.62 17.10 2.42
C ALA A 142 -6.43 17.66 1.26
N TRP A 143 -5.92 18.70 0.57
CA TRP A 143 -6.61 19.29 -0.59
C TRP A 143 -6.74 18.33 -1.79
N GLN A 144 -5.74 17.44 -1.99
CA GLN A 144 -5.75 16.43 -3.05
C GLN A 144 -6.81 15.35 -2.76
N ILE A 145 -6.89 14.91 -1.50
CA ILE A 145 -7.89 13.95 -1.03
C ILE A 145 -9.27 14.53 -1.20
N MET A 146 -9.51 15.78 -0.76
CA MET A 146 -10.80 16.43 -0.88
C MET A 146 -11.21 16.65 -2.34
N LYS A 147 -10.24 17.00 -3.21
CA LYS A 147 -10.49 17.10 -4.66
C LYS A 147 -10.91 15.74 -5.24
N ALA A 148 -10.21 14.66 -4.89
CA ALA A 148 -10.55 13.31 -5.34
C ALA A 148 -11.97 12.89 -4.87
N ILE A 149 -12.31 13.13 -3.62
CA ILE A 149 -13.65 12.86 -3.07
C ILE A 149 -14.73 13.66 -3.81
N GLY A 150 -14.48 14.95 -4.08
CA GLY A 150 -15.39 15.78 -4.84
C GLY A 150 -15.64 15.25 -6.26
N ILE A 151 -14.57 14.81 -6.95
CA ILE A 151 -14.67 14.23 -8.29
C ILE A 151 -15.45 12.91 -8.27
N THR A 152 -15.13 12.00 -7.34
CA THR A 152 -15.84 10.70 -7.27
C THR A 152 -17.33 10.90 -7.02
N ARG A 153 -17.72 11.83 -6.15
CA ARG A 153 -19.11 12.17 -5.90
C ARG A 153 -19.81 12.79 -7.12
N ALA A 154 -19.17 13.79 -7.74
CA ALA A 154 -19.74 14.49 -8.86
C ALA A 154 -19.95 13.61 -10.10
N ARG A 155 -19.09 12.62 -10.30
CA ARG A 155 -19.11 11.71 -11.46
C ARG A 155 -19.68 10.32 -11.15
N ALA A 156 -20.17 10.08 -9.93
CA ALA A 156 -20.67 8.77 -9.48
C ALA A 156 -19.64 7.63 -9.71
N LEU A 157 -18.37 7.91 -9.42
CA LEU A 157 -17.28 6.92 -9.47
C LEU A 157 -17.18 6.19 -8.12
N ALA A 158 -16.41 5.10 -8.11
CA ALA A 158 -16.09 4.37 -6.89
C ALA A 158 -15.52 5.32 -5.81
N PRO A 159 -16.03 5.30 -4.57
CA PRO A 159 -15.60 6.22 -3.53
C PRO A 159 -14.19 5.89 -3.02
N VAL A 160 -13.42 6.90 -2.65
CA VAL A 160 -12.18 6.72 -1.88
C VAL A 160 -12.54 6.26 -0.48
N THR A 161 -12.08 5.07 -0.07
CA THR A 161 -12.45 4.44 1.20
C THR A 161 -11.36 4.57 2.27
N SER A 162 -10.10 4.75 1.86
CA SER A 162 -8.98 4.81 2.80
C SER A 162 -7.87 5.74 2.34
N LEU A 163 -7.15 6.25 3.33
CA LEU A 163 -5.84 6.89 3.16
C LEU A 163 -4.79 6.08 3.93
N GLN A 164 -3.66 5.79 3.30
CA GLN A 164 -2.48 5.31 4.00
C GLN A 164 -1.45 6.44 4.13
N ALA A 165 -1.05 6.79 5.37
CA ALA A 165 -0.20 7.94 5.64
C ALA A 165 0.78 7.70 6.79
N TYR A 166 1.89 8.45 6.77
CA TYR A 166 2.83 8.49 7.89
C TYR A 166 2.16 9.10 9.13
N TYR A 167 2.22 8.37 10.23
CA TYR A 167 1.75 8.89 11.51
C TYR A 167 2.45 8.15 12.66
N THR A 168 2.98 8.90 13.61
CA THR A 168 3.74 8.37 14.75
C THR A 168 3.68 9.36 15.90
N LEU A 169 4.01 8.93 17.12
CA LEU A 169 4.07 9.81 18.29
C LEU A 169 5.03 10.99 18.12
N VAL A 170 6.06 10.86 17.28
CA VAL A 170 7.05 11.91 17.01
C VAL A 170 6.81 12.65 15.68
N GLY A 171 5.74 12.34 14.94
CA GLY A 171 5.38 12.99 13.67
C GLY A 171 3.86 13.05 13.54
N ARG A 172 3.25 14.13 14.06
CA ARG A 172 1.79 14.27 14.25
C ARG A 172 1.14 15.30 13.31
N ASP A 173 1.83 15.73 12.25
CA ASP A 173 1.31 16.77 11.33
C ASP A 173 0.00 16.37 10.64
N LEU A 174 -0.24 15.06 10.48
CA LEU A 174 -1.50 14.53 9.95
C LEU A 174 -2.74 15.03 10.72
N GLU A 175 -2.62 15.31 12.01
CA GLU A 175 -3.74 15.74 12.87
C GLU A 175 -4.27 17.14 12.53
N ARG A 176 -3.49 17.97 11.83
CA ARG A 176 -3.86 19.37 11.54
C ARG A 176 -4.97 19.47 10.52
N GLU A 177 -4.86 18.73 9.41
CA GLU A 177 -5.80 18.82 8.28
C GLU A 177 -6.35 17.45 7.87
N ILE A 178 -5.45 16.46 7.72
CA ILE A 178 -5.85 15.14 7.21
C ILE A 178 -6.77 14.42 8.19
N GLY A 179 -6.45 14.41 9.48
CA GLY A 179 -7.26 13.74 10.50
C GLY A 179 -8.71 14.27 10.53
N PRO A 180 -8.95 15.59 10.68
CA PRO A 180 -10.28 16.17 10.60
C PRO A 180 -11.00 15.87 9.28
N LEU A 181 -10.30 15.93 8.13
CA LEU A 181 -10.87 15.60 6.83
C LEU A 181 -11.36 14.15 6.79
N LEU A 182 -10.49 13.19 7.17
CA LEU A 182 -10.84 11.76 7.14
C LEU A 182 -12.05 11.46 8.03
N SER A 183 -12.12 12.10 9.20
CA SER A 183 -13.25 11.97 10.12
C SER A 183 -14.54 12.53 9.51
N SER A 184 -14.49 13.74 8.90
CA SER A 184 -15.63 14.36 8.22
C SER A 184 -16.15 13.53 7.06
N GLU A 185 -15.24 13.00 6.24
CA GLU A 185 -15.58 12.30 5.01
C GLU A 185 -15.79 10.79 5.20
N ARG A 186 -15.58 10.28 6.41
CA ARG A 186 -15.65 8.85 6.77
C ARG A 186 -14.69 7.98 5.96
N VAL A 187 -13.47 8.47 5.75
CA VAL A 187 -12.38 7.75 5.09
C VAL A 187 -11.51 7.09 6.15
N GLY A 188 -11.23 5.81 6.00
CA GLY A 188 -10.38 5.05 6.92
C GLY A 188 -8.92 5.50 6.86
N LEU A 189 -8.22 5.46 8.00
CA LEU A 189 -6.78 5.73 8.07
C LEU A 189 -6.01 4.43 8.29
N MET A 190 -5.04 4.17 7.43
CA MET A 190 -3.99 3.18 7.65
C MET A 190 -2.68 3.92 7.94
N VAL A 191 -1.94 3.47 8.95
CA VAL A 191 -0.72 4.14 9.38
C VAL A 191 0.50 3.34 8.94
N TRP A 192 1.44 4.01 8.25
CA TRP A 192 2.75 3.42 8.02
C TRP A 192 3.81 4.05 8.93
N SER A 193 4.84 3.26 9.28
CA SER A 193 5.93 3.63 10.18
C SER A 193 5.49 4.15 11.58
N PRO A 194 4.55 3.51 12.29
CA PRO A 194 4.11 3.99 13.60
C PRO A 194 5.24 4.03 14.64
N LEU A 195 6.30 3.25 14.44
CA LEU A 195 7.51 3.23 15.28
C LEU A 195 8.62 4.14 14.76
N ALA A 196 8.33 5.08 13.84
CA ALA A 196 9.28 6.06 13.29
C ALA A 196 10.58 5.40 12.77
N GLY A 197 10.45 4.37 11.90
CA GLY A 197 11.61 3.63 11.37
C GLY A 197 12.39 2.85 12.43
N GLY A 198 11.80 2.62 13.58
CA GLY A 198 12.42 1.92 14.72
C GLY A 198 12.93 2.86 15.82
N TYR A 199 12.82 4.19 15.64
CA TYR A 199 13.25 5.15 16.67
C TYR A 199 12.53 4.93 18.01
N LEU A 200 11.23 4.65 17.98
CA LEU A 200 10.41 4.42 19.17
C LEU A 200 10.56 3.02 19.80
N THR A 201 11.43 2.17 19.26
CA THR A 201 11.68 0.83 19.82
C THR A 201 12.68 0.81 20.98
N GLY A 202 13.31 1.95 21.28
CA GLY A 202 14.34 2.05 22.31
C GLY A 202 15.74 1.53 21.90
N LYS A 203 15.90 1.06 20.65
CA LYS A 203 17.22 0.54 20.19
C LYS A 203 18.24 1.62 19.85
N TYR A 204 17.82 2.88 19.77
CA TYR A 204 18.71 4.04 19.57
C TYR A 204 18.88 4.76 20.90
N SER A 205 20.11 4.90 21.39
CA SER A 205 20.46 5.68 22.58
C SER A 205 21.38 6.83 22.22
N ALA A 206 21.37 7.91 23.00
CA ALA A 206 22.31 9.02 22.86
C ALA A 206 23.74 8.49 23.08
N GLY A 207 24.54 8.42 22.00
CA GLY A 207 25.93 7.95 22.03
C GLY A 207 26.18 6.49 21.63
N GLY A 208 25.15 5.74 21.21
CA GLY A 208 25.28 4.36 20.73
C GLY A 208 24.78 4.16 19.29
N ASN A 209 25.59 3.55 18.43
CA ASN A 209 25.16 3.08 17.12
C ASN A 209 24.31 1.82 17.32
N ALA A 210 23.04 1.86 16.90
CA ALA A 210 22.20 0.66 16.91
C ALA A 210 22.71 -0.34 15.86
N VAL A 211 23.13 -1.50 16.28
CA VAL A 211 23.43 -2.61 15.37
C VAL A 211 22.16 -3.05 14.70
N GLY A 212 22.09 -2.96 13.36
CA GLY A 212 20.93 -3.39 12.57
C GLY A 212 19.77 -2.39 12.45
N GLY A 213 19.98 -1.10 12.69
CA GLY A 213 18.99 -0.05 12.47
C GLY A 213 19.00 0.50 11.04
N ARG A 214 17.85 0.96 10.52
CA ARG A 214 17.71 1.62 9.20
C ARG A 214 18.47 2.96 9.07
N GLN A 215 19.05 3.49 10.15
CA GLN A 215 19.73 4.80 10.19
C GLN A 215 21.26 4.67 10.25
N THR A 216 21.84 3.55 9.86
CA THR A 216 23.30 3.34 9.85
C THR A 216 23.96 3.74 8.51
N GLU A 217 23.33 4.60 7.69
CA GLU A 217 23.94 5.23 6.51
C GLU A 217 23.74 6.74 6.55
#